data_26d72868615d79772784051426e19e57
#
_entry.id   26d72868615d79772784051426e19e57
#
_cell.length_a   1.000
_cell.length_b   1.000
_cell.length_c   1.000
_cell.angle_alpha   90.00
_cell.angle_beta   90.00
_cell.angle_gamma   90.00
#
_symmetry.space_group_name_H-M   'P 1'
#
loop_
_entity.id
_entity.type
_entity.pdbx_description
1 polymer ?
#
loop_
_entity_poly.entity_id
_entity_poly.type
_entity_poly.pdbx_seq_one_letter_code
_entity_poly.pdbx_strand_id
1 'polypeptide(L)'
;MLEKTGRRWLRVIHIVFIASLMGGLASILTIHLISGLDTHQLFIANYSIYTLFNMVVTWSFYGVVTTGLVYSVFTHWGLTKHWWIIGKWTGTVVLFVLVWIWLGPAINGMVALSDIGMKASDVPHDYAEYHNTLTPVIAVAMLIMFTLISITIFRPWGQRSQKYEMRRGMVLSLTGIGVVLGVSLGVIGYYDLESYRNMEIGNPDLNRVPDGIHRGSVSYSGFEYTVAVKVNESMIVGVGVVQNRDSEYARFAEGIIP
;
A
#
# COMPACT_ATOMS: atom_id res chain seq x y z
N MET A 1 -24.63 -20.62 -13.00
CA MET A 1 -23.57 -20.39 -14.02
C MET A 1 -23.87 -19.10 -14.75
N LEU A 2 -22.84 -18.29 -14.99
CA LEU A 2 -23.01 -17.07 -15.78
C LEU A 2 -23.41 -17.36 -17.23
N GLU A 3 -24.34 -16.57 -17.76
CA GLU A 3 -24.70 -16.60 -19.18
C GLU A 3 -23.52 -16.24 -20.07
N LYS A 4 -23.62 -16.56 -21.37
CA LYS A 4 -22.55 -16.33 -22.35
C LYS A 4 -22.14 -14.83 -22.41
N THR A 5 -23.10 -13.92 -22.34
CA THR A 5 -22.87 -12.47 -22.35
C THR A 5 -22.18 -11.99 -21.06
N GLY A 6 -22.64 -12.45 -19.88
CA GLY A 6 -22.03 -12.10 -18.59
C GLY A 6 -20.57 -12.57 -18.49
N ARG A 7 -20.22 -13.75 -19.03
CA ARG A 7 -18.84 -14.22 -19.09
C ARG A 7 -17.93 -13.36 -19.97
N ARG A 8 -18.48 -12.79 -21.06
CA ARG A 8 -17.71 -11.88 -21.94
C ARG A 8 -17.43 -10.57 -21.23
N TRP A 9 -18.45 -9.95 -20.61
CA TRP A 9 -18.25 -8.71 -19.84
C TRP A 9 -17.30 -8.87 -18.66
N LEU A 10 -17.42 -9.95 -17.91
CA LEU A 10 -16.51 -10.21 -16.79
C LEU A 10 -15.05 -10.34 -17.28
N ARG A 11 -14.83 -10.93 -18.45
CA ARG A 11 -13.49 -11.01 -19.06
C ARG A 11 -12.96 -9.63 -19.44
N VAL A 12 -13.79 -8.77 -20.03
CA VAL A 12 -13.40 -7.40 -20.38
C VAL A 12 -13.00 -6.61 -19.14
N ILE A 13 -13.82 -6.65 -18.09
CA ILE A 13 -13.54 -5.98 -16.82
C ILE A 13 -12.24 -6.48 -16.22
N HIS A 14 -12.02 -7.80 -16.20
CA HIS A 14 -10.79 -8.40 -15.71
C HIS A 14 -9.55 -7.93 -16.49
N ILE A 15 -9.63 -7.85 -17.80
CA ILE A 15 -8.55 -7.35 -18.66
C ILE A 15 -8.26 -5.87 -18.38
N VAL A 16 -9.30 -5.06 -18.19
CA VAL A 16 -9.13 -3.63 -17.83
C VAL A 16 -8.37 -3.48 -16.52
N PHE A 17 -8.70 -4.25 -15.49
CA PHE A 17 -7.96 -4.22 -14.22
C PHE A 17 -6.51 -4.70 -14.38
N ILE A 18 -6.25 -5.73 -15.19
CA ILE A 18 -4.87 -6.18 -15.49
C ILE A 18 -4.09 -5.07 -16.21
N ALA A 19 -4.68 -4.43 -17.21
CA ALA A 19 -4.05 -3.34 -17.95
C ALA A 19 -3.77 -2.13 -17.05
N SER A 20 -4.71 -1.77 -16.18
CA SER A 20 -4.56 -0.70 -15.20
C SER A 20 -3.45 -1.01 -14.18
N LEU A 21 -3.35 -2.26 -13.69
CA LEU A 21 -2.29 -2.70 -12.77
C LEU A 21 -0.91 -2.62 -13.44
N MET A 22 -0.78 -3.15 -14.64
CA MET A 22 0.47 -3.08 -15.42
C MET A 22 0.86 -1.64 -15.74
N GLY A 23 -0.10 -0.82 -16.18
CA GLY A 23 0.10 0.60 -16.46
C GLY A 23 0.50 1.38 -15.23
N GLY A 24 -0.13 1.11 -14.08
CA GLY A 24 0.23 1.72 -12.80
C GLY A 24 1.67 1.41 -12.38
N LEU A 25 2.08 0.14 -12.43
CA LEU A 25 3.46 -0.27 -12.12
C LEU A 25 4.48 0.35 -13.11
N ALA A 26 4.14 0.38 -14.40
CA ALA A 26 5.00 1.00 -15.42
C ALA A 26 5.12 2.52 -15.20
N SER A 27 4.04 3.20 -14.84
CA SER A 27 4.06 4.64 -14.52
C SER A 27 4.92 4.93 -13.30
N ILE A 28 4.79 4.14 -12.22
CA ILE A 28 5.64 4.26 -11.03
C ILE A 28 7.11 4.09 -11.41
N LEU A 29 7.45 3.04 -12.17
CA LEU A 29 8.81 2.81 -12.61
C LEU A 29 9.35 3.97 -13.45
N THR A 30 8.54 4.50 -14.36
CA THR A 30 8.92 5.63 -15.22
C THR A 30 9.21 6.89 -14.41
N ILE A 31 8.32 7.25 -13.48
CA ILE A 31 8.53 8.41 -12.59
C ILE A 31 9.79 8.21 -11.77
N HIS A 32 9.97 7.02 -11.19
CA HIS A 32 11.13 6.68 -10.37
C HIS A 32 12.46 6.80 -11.14
N LEU A 33 12.51 6.35 -12.40
CA LEU A 33 13.73 6.41 -13.22
C LEU A 33 14.03 7.83 -13.74
N ILE A 34 13.00 8.68 -13.93
CA ILE A 34 13.15 10.03 -14.46
C ILE A 34 13.38 11.04 -13.33
N SER A 35 12.86 10.77 -12.12
CA SER A 35 13.03 11.68 -10.99
C SER A 35 14.52 11.80 -10.63
N GLY A 36 15.11 12.93 -11.03
CA GLY A 36 16.48 13.26 -10.61
C GLY A 36 16.56 13.56 -9.11
N LEU A 37 17.77 13.69 -8.60
CA LEU A 37 18.06 14.01 -7.19
C LEU A 37 17.81 15.48 -6.82
N ASP A 38 17.11 16.26 -7.65
CA ASP A 38 16.73 17.63 -7.32
C ASP A 38 15.55 17.62 -6.33
N THR A 39 15.73 18.26 -5.18
CA THR A 39 14.90 18.10 -3.98
C THR A 39 13.43 18.43 -4.16
N HIS A 40 13.09 19.48 -4.92
CA HIS A 40 11.69 19.81 -5.21
C HIS A 40 11.01 18.76 -6.10
N GLN A 41 11.73 18.22 -7.06
CA GLN A 41 11.24 17.18 -7.95
C GLN A 41 11.14 15.85 -7.22
N LEU A 42 12.03 15.57 -6.27
CA LEU A 42 12.04 14.33 -5.50
C LEU A 42 10.78 14.15 -4.67
N PHE A 43 10.38 15.18 -3.90
CA PHE A 43 9.14 15.11 -3.11
C PHE A 43 7.91 14.91 -3.99
N ILE A 44 7.78 15.71 -5.07
CA ILE A 44 6.65 15.60 -6.01
C ILE A 44 6.62 14.20 -6.66
N ALA A 45 7.78 13.68 -7.06
CA ALA A 45 7.89 12.37 -7.66
C ALA A 45 7.48 11.26 -6.67
N ASN A 46 7.99 11.27 -5.45
CA ASN A 46 7.66 10.30 -4.42
C ASN A 46 6.18 10.35 -4.03
N TYR A 47 5.62 11.54 -3.88
CA TYR A 47 4.20 11.70 -3.61
C TYR A 47 3.32 11.23 -4.78
N SER A 48 3.75 11.45 -6.02
CA SER A 48 3.08 10.93 -7.21
C SER A 48 3.12 9.41 -7.28
N ILE A 49 4.28 8.80 -6.97
CA ILE A 49 4.45 7.35 -6.86
C ILE A 49 3.52 6.78 -5.79
N TYR A 50 3.48 7.39 -4.61
CA TYR A 50 2.59 7.00 -3.51
C TYR A 50 1.10 7.06 -3.93
N THR A 51 0.71 8.14 -4.59
CA THR A 51 -0.67 8.31 -5.06
C THR A 51 -1.04 7.27 -6.12
N LEU A 52 -0.18 7.02 -7.10
CA LEU A 52 -0.38 5.97 -8.11
C LEU A 52 -0.47 4.58 -7.47
N PHE A 53 0.39 4.30 -6.49
CA PHE A 53 0.35 3.03 -5.78
C PHE A 53 -0.99 2.83 -5.07
N ASN A 54 -1.43 3.80 -4.29
CA ASN A 54 -2.66 3.66 -3.50
C ASN A 54 -3.93 3.72 -4.37
N MET A 55 -3.99 4.62 -5.36
CA MET A 55 -5.22 4.85 -6.14
C MET A 55 -5.34 3.95 -7.38
N VAL A 56 -4.22 3.57 -8.00
CA VAL A 56 -4.26 2.79 -9.23
C VAL A 56 -3.85 1.34 -8.99
N VAL A 57 -2.65 1.11 -8.44
CA VAL A 57 -2.11 -0.25 -8.28
C VAL A 57 -2.94 -1.07 -7.31
N THR A 58 -3.23 -0.52 -6.13
CA THR A 58 -3.99 -1.20 -5.07
C THR A 58 -5.41 -1.57 -5.53
N TRP A 59 -6.16 -0.62 -6.06
CA TRP A 59 -7.53 -0.89 -6.52
C TRP A 59 -7.58 -1.81 -7.73
N SER A 60 -6.62 -1.68 -8.65
CA SER A 60 -6.52 -2.59 -9.80
C SER A 60 -6.20 -4.02 -9.36
N PHE A 61 -5.32 -4.19 -8.37
CA PHE A 61 -5.01 -5.51 -7.82
C PHE A 61 -6.24 -6.17 -7.21
N TYR A 62 -6.99 -5.45 -6.37
CA TYR A 62 -8.25 -5.95 -5.80
C TYR A 62 -9.26 -6.30 -6.90
N GLY A 63 -9.36 -5.47 -7.94
CA GLY A 63 -10.19 -5.73 -9.11
C GLY A 63 -9.80 -7.00 -9.85
N VAL A 64 -8.50 -7.24 -10.07
CA VAL A 64 -7.97 -8.46 -10.70
C VAL A 64 -8.32 -9.69 -9.87
N VAL A 65 -8.08 -9.65 -8.55
CA VAL A 65 -8.35 -10.77 -7.64
C VAL A 65 -9.85 -11.08 -7.60
N THR A 66 -10.69 -10.07 -7.37
CA THR A 66 -12.14 -10.23 -7.28
C THR A 66 -12.73 -10.77 -8.57
N THR A 67 -12.40 -10.17 -9.70
CA THR A 67 -12.91 -10.64 -11.01
C THR A 67 -12.37 -12.02 -11.37
N GLY A 68 -11.12 -12.34 -11.01
CA GLY A 68 -10.53 -13.67 -11.17
C GLY A 68 -11.25 -14.73 -10.34
N LEU A 69 -11.60 -14.42 -9.08
CA LEU A 69 -12.41 -15.29 -8.21
C LEU A 69 -13.79 -15.53 -8.78
N VAL A 70 -14.52 -14.45 -9.13
CA VAL A 70 -15.84 -14.54 -9.75
C VAL A 70 -15.77 -15.40 -11.02
N TYR A 71 -14.76 -15.19 -11.86
CA TYR A 71 -14.57 -15.98 -13.08
C TYR A 71 -14.35 -17.45 -12.78
N SER A 72 -13.52 -17.77 -11.79
CA SER A 72 -13.21 -19.16 -11.42
C SER A 72 -14.40 -19.90 -10.80
N VAL A 73 -15.21 -19.19 -9.99
CA VAL A 73 -16.36 -19.78 -9.28
C VAL A 73 -17.58 -19.95 -10.20
N PHE A 74 -17.89 -18.92 -11.02
CA PHE A 74 -19.11 -18.90 -11.81
C PHE A 74 -18.95 -19.46 -13.23
N THR A 75 -17.75 -19.95 -13.59
CA THR A 75 -17.51 -20.63 -14.86
C THR A 75 -17.18 -22.11 -14.66
N HIS A 76 -17.13 -22.85 -15.78
CA HIS A 76 -16.78 -24.28 -15.77
C HIS A 76 -15.29 -24.56 -15.45
N TRP A 77 -14.47 -23.53 -15.35
CA TRP A 77 -13.03 -23.66 -15.13
C TRP A 77 -12.66 -24.10 -13.72
N GLY A 78 -13.47 -23.71 -12.70
CA GLY A 78 -13.20 -24.02 -11.30
C GLY A 78 -11.96 -23.33 -10.76
N LEU A 79 -11.72 -23.40 -9.44
CA LEU A 79 -10.55 -22.78 -8.78
C LEU A 79 -9.32 -23.68 -8.81
N THR A 80 -9.52 -25.00 -8.72
CA THR A 80 -8.45 -25.99 -8.56
C THR A 80 -8.50 -27.09 -9.60
N LYS A 81 -9.38 -26.97 -10.60
CA LYS A 81 -9.64 -28.01 -11.61
C LYS A 81 -8.49 -28.17 -12.61
N HIS A 82 -7.74 -27.11 -12.86
CA HIS A 82 -6.65 -27.10 -13.83
C HIS A 82 -5.35 -26.62 -13.17
N TRP A 83 -4.23 -27.24 -13.51
CA TRP A 83 -2.92 -26.85 -13.00
C TRP A 83 -2.53 -25.43 -13.36
N TRP A 84 -2.88 -24.94 -14.54
CA TRP A 84 -2.61 -23.57 -14.95
C TRP A 84 -3.38 -22.52 -14.10
N ILE A 85 -4.57 -22.89 -13.56
CA ILE A 85 -5.32 -22.03 -12.63
C ILE A 85 -4.63 -21.97 -11.28
N ILE A 86 -4.13 -23.12 -10.78
CA ILE A 86 -3.35 -23.18 -9.54
C ILE A 86 -2.08 -22.33 -9.69
N GLY A 87 -1.36 -22.48 -10.81
CA GLY A 87 -0.19 -21.64 -11.10
C GLY A 87 -0.49 -20.15 -11.10
N LYS A 88 -1.66 -19.74 -11.62
CA LYS A 88 -2.13 -18.33 -11.55
C LYS A 88 -2.36 -17.88 -10.12
N TRP A 89 -3.04 -18.66 -9.30
CA TRP A 89 -3.26 -18.32 -7.90
C TRP A 89 -1.95 -18.21 -7.13
N THR A 90 -1.05 -19.14 -7.32
CA THR A 90 0.30 -19.10 -6.71
C THR A 90 1.03 -17.82 -7.13
N GLY A 91 1.08 -17.50 -8.41
CA GLY A 91 1.72 -16.27 -8.89
C GLY A 91 1.03 -15.00 -8.40
N THR A 92 -0.30 -15.01 -8.24
CA THR A 92 -1.04 -13.89 -7.65
C THR A 92 -0.70 -13.69 -6.17
N VAL A 93 -0.55 -14.77 -5.40
CA VAL A 93 -0.11 -14.70 -4.00
C VAL A 93 1.32 -14.17 -3.89
N VAL A 94 2.23 -14.65 -4.75
CA VAL A 94 3.61 -14.14 -4.80
C VAL A 94 3.62 -12.66 -5.15
N LEU A 95 2.83 -12.23 -6.12
CA LEU A 95 2.69 -10.82 -6.49
C LEU A 95 2.13 -9.99 -5.32
N PHE A 96 1.15 -10.50 -4.59
CA PHE A 96 0.61 -9.86 -3.39
C PHE A 96 1.71 -9.63 -2.35
N VAL A 97 2.44 -10.68 -1.99
CA VAL A 97 3.55 -10.60 -1.02
C VAL A 97 4.57 -9.55 -1.46
N LEU A 98 4.98 -9.60 -2.72
CA LEU A 98 5.99 -8.69 -3.27
C LEU A 98 5.53 -7.22 -3.24
N VAL A 99 4.27 -6.96 -3.59
CA VAL A 99 3.71 -5.60 -3.62
C VAL A 99 3.48 -5.05 -2.21
N TRP A 100 2.91 -5.85 -1.29
CA TRP A 100 2.54 -5.34 0.04
C TRP A 100 3.66 -5.44 1.08
N ILE A 101 4.62 -6.36 0.94
CA ILE A 101 5.72 -6.52 1.92
C ILE A 101 6.97 -5.73 1.51
N TRP A 102 7.23 -5.55 0.22
CA TRP A 102 8.43 -4.82 -0.24
C TRP A 102 8.10 -3.49 -0.91
N LEU A 103 7.21 -3.48 -1.90
CA LEU A 103 6.95 -2.26 -2.66
C LEU A 103 6.23 -1.20 -1.83
N GLY A 104 5.19 -1.57 -1.09
CA GLY A 104 4.41 -0.65 -0.25
C GLY A 104 5.27 0.05 0.82
N PRO A 105 5.99 -0.70 1.68
CA PRO A 105 6.89 -0.11 2.67
C PRO A 105 7.99 0.76 2.05
N ALA A 106 8.58 0.34 0.92
CA ALA A 106 9.60 1.15 0.25
C ALA A 106 9.03 2.50 -0.24
N ILE A 107 7.84 2.50 -0.86
CA ILE A 107 7.16 3.73 -1.31
C ILE A 107 6.82 4.62 -0.11
N ASN A 108 6.26 4.05 0.96
CA ASN A 108 5.94 4.81 2.17
C ASN A 108 7.19 5.40 2.82
N GLY A 109 8.28 4.64 2.88
CA GLY A 109 9.57 5.09 3.40
C GLY A 109 10.15 6.24 2.58
N MET A 110 10.11 6.15 1.25
CA MET A 110 10.57 7.23 0.38
C MET A 110 9.78 8.53 0.59
N VAL A 111 8.46 8.45 0.70
CA VAL A 111 7.63 9.64 0.94
C VAL A 111 7.90 10.24 2.31
N ALA A 112 8.02 9.39 3.34
CA ALA A 112 8.24 9.85 4.70
C ALA A 112 9.62 10.52 4.89
N LEU A 113 10.62 10.10 4.12
CA LEU A 113 11.99 10.67 4.15
C LEU A 113 12.21 11.81 3.14
N SER A 114 11.24 12.09 2.26
CA SER A 114 11.33 13.21 1.31
C SER A 114 10.51 14.38 1.83
N ASP A 115 11.19 15.46 2.24
CA ASP A 115 10.53 16.70 2.68
C ASP A 115 10.65 17.82 1.64
N ILE A 116 9.72 18.80 1.73
CA ILE A 116 9.73 19.98 0.87
C ILE A 116 10.91 20.89 1.30
N GLY A 117 11.98 20.88 0.52
CA GLY A 117 13.15 21.70 0.79
C GLY A 117 14.42 20.94 1.21
N MET A 118 14.35 19.64 1.31
CA MET A 118 15.50 18.79 1.56
C MET A 118 16.53 18.93 0.42
N LYS A 119 17.80 19.14 0.75
CA LYS A 119 18.88 19.19 -0.26
C LYS A 119 19.37 17.78 -0.57
N ALA A 120 19.87 17.57 -1.78
CA ALA A 120 20.41 16.28 -2.20
C ALA A 120 21.57 15.77 -1.29
N SER A 121 22.28 16.71 -0.62
CA SER A 121 23.29 16.40 0.39
C SER A 121 22.72 15.85 1.71
N ASP A 122 21.44 16.08 1.97
CA ASP A 122 20.79 15.81 3.24
C ASP A 122 19.88 14.57 3.18
N VAL A 123 19.91 13.85 2.06
CA VAL A 123 19.13 12.62 1.86
C VAL A 123 19.62 11.54 2.83
N PRO A 124 18.77 11.03 3.73
CA PRO A 124 19.15 10.01 4.70
C PRO A 124 19.65 8.74 3.99
N HIS A 125 20.60 8.05 4.61
CA HIS A 125 21.13 6.79 4.09
C HIS A 125 20.01 5.76 3.80
N ASP A 126 19.00 5.72 4.66
CA ASP A 126 17.85 4.81 4.55
C ASP A 126 16.97 5.09 3.34
N TYR A 127 16.91 6.35 2.88
CA TYR A 127 16.23 6.68 1.63
C TYR A 127 16.83 5.93 0.44
N ALA A 128 18.15 5.80 0.39
CA ALA A 128 18.83 5.08 -0.68
C ALA A 128 18.45 3.58 -0.69
N GLU A 129 18.23 2.97 0.46
CA GLU A 129 17.77 1.58 0.55
C GLU A 129 16.37 1.42 -0.04
N TYR A 130 15.41 2.26 0.35
CA TYR A 130 14.07 2.26 -0.23
C TYR A 130 14.07 2.55 -1.71
N HIS A 131 14.83 3.56 -2.14
CA HIS A 131 14.95 3.93 -3.55
C HIS A 131 15.51 2.78 -4.39
N ASN A 132 16.58 2.12 -3.95
CA ASN A 132 17.20 1.02 -4.66
C ASN A 132 16.32 -0.24 -4.70
N THR A 133 15.37 -0.38 -3.77
CA THR A 133 14.43 -1.49 -3.71
C THR A 133 13.34 -1.39 -4.79
N LEU A 134 12.93 -0.18 -5.20
CA LEU A 134 11.80 0.01 -6.12
C LEU A 134 12.01 -0.64 -7.47
N THR A 135 13.10 -0.34 -8.14
CA THR A 135 13.36 -0.82 -9.52
C THR A 135 13.33 -2.34 -9.62
N PRO A 136 14.09 -3.12 -8.83
CA PRO A 136 14.08 -4.56 -8.95
C PRO A 136 12.74 -5.18 -8.57
N VAL A 137 12.06 -4.65 -7.55
CA VAL A 137 10.76 -5.16 -7.11
C VAL A 137 9.70 -4.94 -8.18
N ILE A 138 9.64 -3.77 -8.80
CA ILE A 138 8.69 -3.49 -9.88
C ILE A 138 9.01 -4.35 -11.12
N ALA A 139 10.28 -4.49 -11.47
CA ALA A 139 10.69 -5.32 -12.61
C ALA A 139 10.27 -6.79 -12.42
N VAL A 140 10.48 -7.35 -11.22
CA VAL A 140 10.02 -8.71 -10.88
C VAL A 140 8.49 -8.80 -10.90
N ALA A 141 7.78 -7.81 -10.35
CA ALA A 141 6.32 -7.76 -10.37
C ALA A 141 5.77 -7.77 -11.81
N MET A 142 6.34 -6.96 -12.70
CA MET A 142 5.97 -6.92 -14.11
C MET A 142 6.27 -8.24 -14.83
N LEU A 143 7.39 -8.88 -14.53
CA LEU A 143 7.74 -10.20 -15.07
C LEU A 143 6.74 -11.28 -14.63
N ILE A 144 6.36 -11.29 -13.35
CA ILE A 144 5.32 -12.18 -12.83
C ILE A 144 4.00 -11.91 -13.55
N MET A 145 3.58 -10.65 -13.70
CA MET A 145 2.35 -10.29 -14.41
C MET A 145 2.39 -10.79 -15.87
N PHE A 146 3.49 -10.56 -16.58
CA PHE A 146 3.67 -11.09 -17.95
C PHE A 146 3.54 -12.60 -18.00
N THR A 147 4.15 -13.30 -17.05
CA THR A 147 4.06 -14.77 -16.93
C THR A 147 2.63 -15.22 -16.69
N LEU A 148 1.89 -14.55 -15.80
CA LEU A 148 0.47 -14.87 -15.52
C LEU A 148 -0.44 -14.65 -16.73
N ILE A 149 -0.18 -13.60 -17.52
CA ILE A 149 -0.87 -13.35 -18.78
C ILE A 149 -0.55 -14.48 -19.78
N SER A 150 0.72 -14.83 -19.91
CA SER A 150 1.17 -15.93 -20.80
C SER A 150 0.53 -17.26 -20.42
N ILE A 151 0.51 -17.63 -19.15
CA ILE A 151 -0.19 -18.85 -18.67
C ILE A 151 -1.68 -18.80 -19.02
N THR A 152 -2.30 -17.62 -19.00
CA THR A 152 -3.72 -17.47 -19.36
C THR A 152 -3.97 -17.75 -20.84
N ILE A 153 -3.07 -17.32 -21.70
CA ILE A 153 -3.17 -17.48 -23.17
C ILE A 153 -2.83 -18.91 -23.56
N PHE A 154 -1.67 -19.40 -23.16
CA PHE A 154 -1.13 -20.69 -23.62
C PHE A 154 -1.74 -21.90 -22.89
N ARG A 155 -2.19 -21.75 -21.64
CA ARG A 155 -2.77 -22.83 -20.81
C ARG A 155 -1.90 -24.10 -20.82
N PRO A 156 -0.63 -24.03 -20.46
CA PRO A 156 0.37 -25.06 -20.75
C PRO A 156 0.12 -26.41 -20.04
N TRP A 157 -0.73 -26.43 -19.03
CA TRP A 157 -0.98 -27.63 -18.21
C TRP A 157 -2.44 -28.06 -18.29
N GLY A 158 -2.67 -29.38 -18.34
CA GLY A 158 -3.98 -29.99 -18.47
C GLY A 158 -4.85 -29.97 -17.22
N GLN A 159 -5.93 -30.79 -17.26
CA GLN A 159 -6.84 -30.95 -16.12
C GLN A 159 -6.18 -31.74 -14.99
N ARG A 160 -6.48 -31.36 -13.76
CA ARG A 160 -6.14 -32.13 -12.58
C ARG A 160 -7.16 -33.25 -12.34
N SER A 161 -6.75 -34.34 -11.71
CA SER A 161 -7.67 -35.42 -11.34
C SER A 161 -8.79 -34.90 -10.44
N GLN A 162 -10.05 -35.27 -10.71
CA GLN A 162 -11.25 -34.83 -10.02
C GLN A 162 -11.26 -35.13 -8.52
N LYS A 163 -10.44 -36.06 -8.03
CA LYS A 163 -10.36 -36.48 -6.63
C LYS A 163 -10.00 -35.35 -5.67
N TYR A 164 -9.46 -34.24 -6.17
CA TYR A 164 -8.98 -33.10 -5.35
C TYR A 164 -9.72 -31.79 -5.62
N GLU A 165 -10.93 -31.85 -6.20
CA GLU A 165 -11.71 -30.63 -6.45
C GLU A 165 -12.33 -30.13 -5.13
N MET A 166 -12.00 -28.89 -4.72
CA MET A 166 -12.60 -28.25 -3.55
C MET A 166 -14.11 -28.03 -3.77
N ARG A 167 -14.93 -28.31 -2.75
CA ARG A 167 -16.37 -28.07 -2.83
C ARG A 167 -16.64 -26.59 -3.08
N ARG A 168 -17.51 -26.27 -4.06
CA ARG A 168 -17.85 -24.87 -4.44
C ARG A 168 -18.27 -24.02 -3.25
N GLY A 169 -19.02 -24.60 -2.29
CA GLY A 169 -19.45 -23.88 -1.08
C GLY A 169 -18.28 -23.42 -0.22
N MET A 170 -17.27 -24.25 -0.01
CA MET A 170 -16.08 -23.92 0.76
C MET A 170 -15.26 -22.80 0.09
N VAL A 171 -15.18 -22.84 -1.22
CA VAL A 171 -14.51 -21.79 -2.00
C VAL A 171 -15.23 -20.46 -1.89
N LEU A 172 -16.57 -20.46 -2.05
CA LEU A 172 -17.38 -19.25 -1.92
C LEU A 172 -17.27 -18.64 -0.52
N SER A 173 -17.28 -19.48 0.52
CA SER A 173 -17.13 -19.01 1.90
C SER A 173 -15.76 -18.38 2.14
N LEU A 174 -14.67 -19.03 1.73
CA LEU A 174 -13.30 -18.51 1.88
C LEU A 174 -13.09 -17.21 1.09
N THR A 175 -13.66 -17.13 -0.12
CA THR A 175 -13.61 -15.93 -0.95
C THR A 175 -14.40 -14.78 -0.30
N GLY A 176 -15.64 -15.06 0.15
CA GLY A 176 -16.47 -14.08 0.82
C GLY A 176 -15.79 -13.52 2.07
N ILE A 177 -15.22 -14.39 2.90
CA ILE A 177 -14.47 -14.00 4.11
C ILE A 177 -13.26 -13.13 3.72
N GLY A 178 -12.48 -13.53 2.71
CA GLY A 178 -11.31 -12.77 2.27
C GLY A 178 -11.65 -11.38 1.74
N VAL A 179 -12.72 -11.24 0.96
CA VAL A 179 -13.20 -9.95 0.45
C VAL A 179 -13.71 -9.07 1.59
N VAL A 180 -14.53 -9.63 2.50
CA VAL A 180 -15.06 -8.88 3.65
C VAL A 180 -13.92 -8.40 4.55
N LEU A 181 -12.95 -9.26 4.87
CA LEU A 181 -11.80 -8.87 5.69
C LEU A 181 -10.96 -7.79 4.99
N GLY A 182 -10.67 -7.92 3.70
CA GLY A 182 -9.89 -6.93 2.96
C GLY A 182 -10.56 -5.57 2.90
N VAL A 183 -11.87 -5.53 2.62
CA VAL A 183 -12.64 -4.28 2.60
C VAL A 183 -12.73 -3.68 4.01
N SER A 184 -13.00 -4.51 5.03
CA SER A 184 -13.11 -4.03 6.43
C SER A 184 -11.80 -3.43 6.92
N LEU A 185 -10.66 -4.07 6.66
CA LEU A 185 -9.34 -3.54 7.04
C LEU A 185 -9.02 -2.23 6.30
N GLY A 186 -9.35 -2.14 5.01
CA GLY A 186 -9.18 -0.91 4.23
C GLY A 186 -10.04 0.24 4.73
N VAL A 187 -11.30 -0.04 5.07
CA VAL A 187 -12.24 0.95 5.63
C VAL A 187 -11.80 1.42 7.00
N ILE A 188 -11.42 0.49 7.90
CA ILE A 188 -10.94 0.83 9.25
C ILE A 188 -9.70 1.72 9.16
N GLY A 189 -8.71 1.35 8.34
CA GLY A 189 -7.50 2.16 8.16
C GLY A 189 -7.78 3.55 7.58
N TYR A 190 -8.74 3.67 6.67
CA TYR A 190 -9.15 4.96 6.11
C TYR A 190 -9.78 5.87 7.17
N TYR A 191 -10.75 5.37 7.94
CA TYR A 191 -11.43 6.16 8.98
C TYR A 191 -10.50 6.51 10.13
N ASP A 192 -9.59 5.63 10.52
CA ASP A 192 -8.60 5.91 11.55
C ASP A 192 -7.70 7.09 11.13
N LEU A 193 -7.19 7.09 9.90
CA LEU A 193 -6.37 8.18 9.36
C LEU A 193 -7.15 9.50 9.25
N GLU A 194 -8.41 9.44 8.82
CA GLU A 194 -9.24 10.62 8.63
C GLU A 194 -9.64 11.27 9.97
N SER A 195 -9.81 10.50 11.03
CA SER A 195 -10.10 11.03 12.37
C SER A 195 -8.96 11.88 12.90
N TYR A 196 -7.70 11.48 12.66
CA TYR A 196 -6.52 12.28 13.04
C TYR A 196 -6.34 13.51 12.13
N ARG A 197 -6.65 13.37 10.85
CA ARG A 197 -6.52 14.45 9.86
C ARG A 197 -7.52 15.60 10.10
N ASN A 198 -8.70 15.28 10.62
CA ASN A 198 -9.78 16.22 10.91
C ASN A 198 -9.83 16.62 12.39
N MET A 199 -8.80 16.26 13.17
CA MET A 199 -8.71 16.69 14.58
C MET A 199 -8.63 18.21 14.64
N GLU A 200 -9.62 18.84 15.27
CA GLU A 200 -9.59 20.28 15.51
C GLU A 200 -8.44 20.62 16.46
N ILE A 201 -7.43 21.29 15.93
CA ILE A 201 -6.34 21.83 16.73
C ILE A 201 -6.85 23.10 17.39
N GLY A 202 -7.31 22.97 18.63
CA GLY A 202 -7.69 24.15 19.44
C GLY A 202 -6.47 25.03 19.65
N ASN A 203 -6.66 26.35 19.53
CA ASN A 203 -5.61 27.31 19.89
C ASN A 203 -5.78 27.64 21.38
N PRO A 204 -4.98 27.04 22.29
CA PRO A 204 -5.16 27.26 23.70
C PRO A 204 -4.85 28.74 24.08
N ASP A 205 -5.66 29.32 24.96
CA ASP A 205 -5.36 30.62 25.54
C ASP A 205 -4.18 30.48 26.54
N LEU A 206 -2.97 30.76 26.05
CA LEU A 206 -1.74 30.62 26.83
C LEU A 206 -1.71 31.49 28.09
N ASN A 207 -2.55 32.56 28.17
CA ASN A 207 -2.67 33.37 29.38
C ASN A 207 -3.31 32.60 30.54
N ARG A 208 -4.00 31.50 30.26
CA ARG A 208 -4.61 30.61 31.26
C ARG A 208 -3.76 29.41 31.62
N VAL A 209 -2.64 29.22 30.91
CA VAL A 209 -1.74 28.09 31.16
C VAL A 209 -0.65 28.58 32.13
N PRO A 210 -0.52 27.99 33.33
CA PRO A 210 0.52 28.39 34.27
C PRO A 210 1.91 28.13 33.71
N ASP A 211 2.88 28.95 34.13
CA ASP A 211 4.28 28.72 33.77
C ASP A 211 4.77 27.38 34.27
N GLY A 212 5.49 26.64 33.39
CA GLY A 212 5.99 25.32 33.74
C GLY A 212 6.11 24.38 32.53
N ILE A 213 6.31 23.10 32.83
CA ILE A 213 6.40 22.05 31.81
C ILE A 213 5.08 21.27 31.80
N HIS A 214 4.39 21.34 30.69
CA HIS A 214 3.15 20.62 30.44
C HIS A 214 3.43 19.43 29.54
N ARG A 215 2.83 18.26 29.84
CA ARG A 215 3.00 17.03 29.05
C ARG A 215 1.68 16.61 28.45
N GLY A 216 1.69 16.28 27.16
CA GLY A 216 0.58 15.67 26.45
C GLY A 216 1.00 14.34 25.87
N SER A 217 0.17 13.32 26.02
CA SER A 217 0.40 11.99 25.46
C SER A 217 -0.73 11.60 24.52
N VAL A 218 -0.38 10.95 23.41
CA VAL A 218 -1.33 10.32 22.49
C VAL A 218 -0.86 8.91 22.15
N SER A 219 -1.80 7.98 22.11
CA SER A 219 -1.52 6.62 21.67
C SER A 219 -2.04 6.41 20.25
N TYR A 220 -1.16 5.98 19.35
CA TYR A 220 -1.50 5.69 17.96
C TYR A 220 -0.83 4.40 17.50
N SER A 221 -1.60 3.52 16.87
CA SER A 221 -1.11 2.25 16.30
C SER A 221 -0.31 1.38 17.29
N GLY A 222 -0.69 1.41 18.59
CA GLY A 222 -0.02 0.63 19.65
C GLY A 222 1.26 1.29 20.20
N PHE A 223 1.57 2.52 19.80
CA PHE A 223 2.69 3.31 20.30
C PHE A 223 2.18 4.53 21.07
N GLU A 224 2.87 4.87 22.14
CA GLU A 224 2.60 6.08 22.93
C GLU A 224 3.60 7.17 22.54
N TYR A 225 3.08 8.35 22.25
CA TYR A 225 3.84 9.53 21.91
C TYR A 225 3.60 10.57 23.00
N THR A 226 4.67 11.09 23.61
CA THR A 226 4.58 12.08 24.66
C THR A 226 5.44 13.28 24.32
N VAL A 227 4.83 14.46 24.34
CA VAL A 227 5.49 15.74 24.11
C VAL A 227 5.45 16.58 25.38
N ALA A 228 6.54 17.24 25.72
CA ALA A 228 6.62 18.22 26.77
C ALA A 228 6.73 19.62 26.18
N VAL A 229 5.88 20.54 26.64
CA VAL A 229 5.88 21.93 26.23
C VAL A 229 6.21 22.78 27.45
N LYS A 230 7.25 23.63 27.36
CA LYS A 230 7.60 24.60 28.41
C LYS A 230 6.94 25.95 28.10
N VAL A 231 6.09 26.39 29.01
CA VAL A 231 5.43 27.69 28.96
C VAL A 231 6.09 28.62 29.96
N ASN A 232 6.38 29.86 29.56
CA ASN A 232 6.87 30.93 30.43
C ASN A 232 6.30 32.26 29.93
N GLU A 233 5.74 33.06 30.85
CA GLU A 233 5.13 34.35 30.54
C GLU A 233 4.12 34.29 29.37
N SER A 234 3.22 33.31 29.43
CA SER A 234 2.21 33.07 28.38
C SER A 234 2.77 32.79 26.99
N MET A 235 4.03 32.39 26.89
CA MET A 235 4.69 32.01 25.62
C MET A 235 5.22 30.58 25.70
N ILE A 236 5.18 29.87 24.57
CA ILE A 236 5.87 28.60 24.44
C ILE A 236 7.36 28.89 24.22
N VAL A 237 8.19 28.53 25.20
CA VAL A 237 9.64 28.77 25.16
C VAL A 237 10.44 27.50 24.80
N GLY A 238 9.79 26.38 24.69
CA GLY A 238 10.42 25.12 24.24
C GLY A 238 9.43 23.98 24.09
N VAL A 239 9.72 23.14 23.14
CA VAL A 239 8.98 21.89 22.91
C VAL A 239 9.99 20.76 22.89
N GLY A 240 9.71 19.65 23.56
CA GLY A 240 10.59 18.49 23.59
C GLY A 240 9.80 17.20 23.48
N VAL A 241 10.34 16.22 22.80
CA VAL A 241 9.78 14.87 22.75
C VAL A 241 10.28 14.09 23.95
N VAL A 242 9.35 13.58 24.76
CA VAL A 242 9.65 12.79 25.97
C VAL A 242 9.65 11.31 25.66
N GLN A 243 8.67 10.89 24.84
CA GLN A 243 8.52 9.51 24.41
C GLN A 243 8.07 9.47 22.97
N ASN A 244 8.76 8.67 22.17
CA ASN A 244 8.48 8.48 20.77
C ASN A 244 8.65 7.00 20.43
N ARG A 245 8.18 6.59 19.25
CA ARG A 245 8.44 5.25 18.73
C ARG A 245 9.95 5.07 18.56
N ASP A 246 10.50 3.95 19.02
CA ASP A 246 11.91 3.60 18.75
C ASP A 246 12.07 3.21 17.27
N SER A 247 12.10 4.22 16.42
CA SER A 247 12.35 4.11 14.99
C SER A 247 13.20 5.30 14.55
N GLU A 248 13.99 5.12 13.52
CA GLU A 248 14.82 6.21 12.97
C GLU A 248 13.99 7.40 12.50
N TYR A 249 12.78 7.16 11.98
CA TYR A 249 11.81 8.22 11.66
C TYR A 249 11.43 9.09 12.84
N ALA A 250 11.21 8.46 13.98
CA ALA A 250 10.85 9.17 15.20
C ALA A 250 12.00 10.05 15.69
N ARG A 251 13.22 9.55 15.63
CA ARG A 251 14.43 10.32 15.98
C ARG A 251 14.67 11.48 15.03
N PHE A 252 14.37 11.30 13.75
CA PHE A 252 14.47 12.38 12.76
C PHE A 252 13.45 13.49 13.02
N ALA A 253 12.21 13.13 13.37
CA ALA A 253 11.17 14.10 13.71
C ALA A 253 11.52 14.92 14.97
N GLU A 254 12.28 14.36 15.90
CA GLU A 254 12.75 15.08 17.10
C GLU A 254 13.67 16.27 16.75
N GLY A 255 14.45 16.17 15.67
CA GLY A 255 15.36 17.23 15.22
C GLY A 255 14.66 18.41 14.53
N ILE A 256 13.36 18.31 14.21
CA ILE A 256 12.56 19.36 13.56
C ILE A 256 11.85 20.26 14.59
N ILE A 257 11.77 19.80 15.82
CA ILE A 257 11.16 20.55 16.92
C ILE A 257 12.16 21.60 17.41
N PRO A 258 11.86 22.91 17.31
CA PRO A 258 12.78 23.99 17.67
C PRO A 258 13.06 24.05 19.19
#